data_806e893b7defd683ae0fae4d380bd364
#
_entry.id   806e893b7defd683ae0fae4d380bd364
#
_cell.length_a   1.000
_cell.length_b   1.000
_cell.length_c   1.000
_cell.angle_alpha   90.00
_cell.angle_beta   90.00
_cell.angle_gamma   90.00
#
_symmetry.space_group_name_H-M   'P 1'
#
loop_
_entity.id
_entity.type
_entity.pdbx_description
1 polymer ?
#
loop_
_entity_poly.entity_id
_entity_poly.type
_entity_poly.pdbx_seq_one_letter_code
_entity_poly.pdbx_strand_id
1 'polypeptide(L)'
;MISIKKNHFHKKNIYIDFDLDDMKNINIDTFRKISEENHAPLQMMIDGDDTKKKDFIEENGFKRVRTCYGMSVKKDDLIKKETAKINLFLAKEGDEKYFELAKIYFEYYKKTHESINPLTVDFDEFKNILTKEVYYNEESSINLAFVEDNEVAYVYTSDLDKADGFFKSLCEKLFNDYEEIFFEADDVDASAMHLKNIFSGGVDEITETWIYNINLSR
;
A
#
# COMPACT_ATOMS: atom_id res chain seq x y z
N MET A 1 -1.63 -0.13 -27.91
CA MET A 1 -0.52 -1.18 -27.83
C MET A 1 -0.26 -1.49 -26.37
N ILE A 2 -0.09 -2.76 -25.99
CA ILE A 2 0.20 -3.12 -24.58
C ILE A 2 1.62 -2.68 -24.23
N SER A 3 1.75 -1.85 -23.20
CA SER A 3 3.03 -1.52 -22.57
C SER A 3 3.40 -2.60 -21.55
N ILE A 4 4.70 -2.90 -21.43
CA ILE A 4 5.22 -3.93 -20.51
C ILE A 4 6.31 -3.30 -19.66
N LYS A 5 6.19 -3.40 -18.34
CA LYS A 5 7.17 -2.86 -17.39
C LYS A 5 7.57 -3.93 -16.36
N LYS A 6 8.81 -3.87 -15.89
CA LYS A 6 9.31 -4.69 -14.78
C LYS A 6 9.49 -3.80 -13.56
N ASN A 7 9.01 -4.25 -12.41
CA ASN A 7 9.25 -3.57 -11.14
C ASN A 7 10.52 -4.16 -10.50
N HIS A 8 11.44 -3.30 -10.10
CA HIS A 8 12.70 -3.71 -9.51
C HIS A 8 12.53 -4.38 -8.13
N PHE A 9 11.59 -3.88 -7.34
CA PHE A 9 11.29 -4.40 -6.00
C PHE A 9 10.41 -5.65 -6.03
N HIS A 10 9.59 -5.81 -7.07
CA HIS A 10 8.58 -6.85 -7.21
C HIS A 10 8.70 -7.52 -8.59
N LYS A 11 9.66 -8.45 -8.71
CA LYS A 11 10.07 -9.04 -10.01
C LYS A 11 9.23 -10.24 -10.45
N LYS A 12 8.34 -10.76 -9.57
CA LYS A 12 7.57 -11.98 -9.88
C LYS A 12 6.54 -11.76 -10.97
N ASN A 13 5.85 -10.60 -10.94
CA ASN A 13 4.83 -10.27 -11.91
C ASN A 13 5.37 -9.27 -12.95
N ILE A 14 4.81 -9.33 -14.17
CA ILE A 14 5.05 -8.35 -15.22
C ILE A 14 3.91 -7.33 -15.19
N TYR A 15 4.24 -6.07 -15.06
CA TYR A 15 3.26 -4.98 -15.12
C TYR A 15 2.93 -4.71 -16.58
N ILE A 16 1.64 -4.68 -16.88
CA ILE A 16 1.12 -4.31 -18.20
C ILE A 16 0.13 -3.17 -18.09
N ASP A 17 0.02 -2.40 -19.15
CA ASP A 17 -1.00 -1.39 -19.32
C ASP A 17 -1.33 -1.19 -20.80
N PHE A 18 -2.55 -0.71 -21.10
CA PHE A 18 -3.04 -0.40 -22.44
C PHE A 18 -4.18 0.63 -22.39
N ASP A 19 -4.37 1.34 -23.49
CA ASP A 19 -5.44 2.30 -23.64
C ASP A 19 -6.78 1.61 -23.99
N LEU A 20 -7.91 2.25 -23.68
CA LEU A 20 -9.25 1.76 -24.01
C LEU A 20 -9.43 1.48 -25.52
N ASP A 21 -8.81 2.28 -26.39
CA ASP A 21 -8.85 2.10 -27.83
C ASP A 21 -8.18 0.81 -28.32
N ASP A 22 -7.24 0.28 -27.54
CA ASP A 22 -6.54 -0.96 -27.86
C ASP A 22 -7.37 -2.22 -27.51
N MET A 23 -8.38 -2.12 -26.66
CA MET A 23 -9.18 -3.27 -26.17
C MET A 23 -9.77 -4.10 -27.31
N LYS A 24 -10.19 -3.47 -28.40
CA LYS A 24 -10.73 -4.14 -29.60
C LYS A 24 -9.77 -5.14 -30.26
N ASN A 25 -8.47 -4.99 -30.00
CA ASN A 25 -7.41 -5.83 -30.58
C ASN A 25 -6.75 -6.77 -29.55
N ILE A 26 -7.24 -6.77 -28.32
CA ILE A 26 -6.70 -7.51 -27.19
C ILE A 26 -7.75 -8.55 -26.76
N ASN A 27 -7.30 -9.75 -26.44
CA ASN A 27 -8.12 -10.82 -25.90
C ASN A 27 -7.30 -11.71 -24.96
N ILE A 28 -7.93 -12.73 -24.39
CA ILE A 28 -7.30 -13.66 -23.45
C ILE A 28 -6.04 -14.34 -24.04
N ASP A 29 -6.03 -14.64 -25.35
CA ASP A 29 -4.86 -15.27 -25.99
C ASP A 29 -3.68 -14.29 -26.08
N THR A 30 -3.96 -12.99 -26.20
CA THR A 30 -2.92 -11.95 -26.14
C THR A 30 -2.26 -11.93 -24.77
N PHE A 31 -3.05 -11.95 -23.69
CA PHE A 31 -2.52 -11.99 -22.32
C PHE A 31 -1.79 -13.29 -22.01
N ARG A 32 -2.35 -14.42 -22.45
CA ARG A 32 -1.68 -15.72 -22.32
C ARG A 32 -0.30 -15.71 -22.97
N LYS A 33 -0.20 -15.24 -24.21
CA LYS A 33 1.05 -15.15 -24.95
C LYS A 33 2.09 -14.29 -24.20
N ILE A 34 1.70 -13.10 -23.73
CA ILE A 34 2.61 -12.21 -22.97
C ILE A 34 3.09 -12.89 -21.69
N SER A 35 2.19 -13.55 -20.96
CA SER A 35 2.54 -14.26 -19.73
C SER A 35 3.48 -15.44 -19.98
N GLU A 36 3.26 -16.22 -21.05
CA GLU A 36 4.12 -17.35 -21.46
C GLU A 36 5.51 -16.85 -21.90
N GLU A 37 5.58 -15.82 -22.72
CA GLU A 37 6.85 -15.24 -23.20
C GLU A 37 7.70 -14.67 -22.07
N ASN A 38 7.07 -14.15 -21.00
CA ASN A 38 7.77 -13.59 -19.84
C ASN A 38 7.91 -14.61 -18.67
N HIS A 39 7.32 -15.80 -18.76
CA HIS A 39 7.27 -16.80 -17.70
C HIS A 39 6.78 -16.26 -16.35
N ALA A 40 5.80 -15.35 -16.39
CA ALA A 40 5.33 -14.61 -15.20
C ALA A 40 3.84 -14.28 -15.27
N PRO A 41 3.15 -14.17 -14.12
CA PRO A 41 1.82 -13.55 -14.05
C PRO A 41 1.86 -12.11 -14.57
N LEU A 42 0.73 -11.65 -15.13
CA LEU A 42 0.57 -10.26 -15.53
C LEU A 42 -0.16 -9.50 -14.42
N GLN A 43 0.27 -8.28 -14.18
CA GLN A 43 -0.32 -7.38 -13.17
C GLN A 43 -0.70 -6.07 -13.82
N MET A 44 -1.91 -5.59 -13.51
CA MET A 44 -2.39 -4.26 -13.87
C MET A 44 -2.81 -3.50 -12.62
N MET A 45 -2.59 -2.19 -12.64
CA MET A 45 -3.18 -1.25 -11.69
C MET A 45 -4.20 -0.42 -12.47
N ILE A 46 -5.43 -0.32 -11.96
CA ILE A 46 -6.56 0.31 -12.65
C ILE A 46 -7.27 1.24 -11.67
N ASP A 47 -7.62 2.42 -12.14
CA ASP A 47 -8.41 3.37 -11.36
C ASP A 47 -9.79 2.77 -11.00
N GLY A 48 -10.20 2.96 -9.77
CA GLY A 48 -11.42 2.34 -9.23
C GLY A 48 -12.71 2.72 -9.95
N ASP A 49 -12.73 3.82 -10.67
CA ASP A 49 -13.84 4.30 -11.48
C ASP A 49 -13.80 3.87 -12.96
N ASP A 50 -12.67 3.30 -13.45
CA ASP A 50 -12.58 2.77 -14.83
C ASP A 50 -13.29 1.41 -14.96
N THR A 51 -14.62 1.45 -14.88
CA THR A 51 -15.46 0.26 -14.97
C THR A 51 -15.27 -0.50 -16.29
N LYS A 52 -15.07 0.22 -17.40
CA LYS A 52 -14.90 -0.42 -18.72
C LYS A 52 -13.65 -1.28 -18.79
N LYS A 53 -12.54 -0.76 -18.26
CA LYS A 53 -11.26 -1.50 -18.25
C LYS A 53 -11.34 -2.68 -17.29
N LYS A 54 -11.97 -2.49 -16.12
CA LYS A 54 -12.19 -3.58 -15.13
C LYS A 54 -13.03 -4.71 -15.71
N ASP A 55 -14.21 -4.41 -16.28
CA ASP A 55 -15.07 -5.41 -16.89
C ASP A 55 -14.33 -6.19 -17.99
N PHE A 56 -13.59 -5.47 -18.85
CA PHE A 56 -12.84 -6.09 -19.93
C PHE A 56 -11.76 -7.07 -19.42
N ILE A 57 -10.96 -6.68 -18.42
CA ILE A 57 -9.88 -7.56 -17.93
C ILE A 57 -10.43 -8.73 -17.11
N GLU A 58 -11.55 -8.54 -16.39
CA GLU A 58 -12.23 -9.63 -15.67
C GLU A 58 -12.75 -10.69 -16.65
N GLU A 59 -13.41 -10.29 -17.74
CA GLU A 59 -13.84 -11.18 -18.83
C GLU A 59 -12.65 -11.90 -19.49
N ASN A 60 -11.45 -11.31 -19.46
CA ASN A 60 -10.23 -11.89 -19.98
C ASN A 60 -9.39 -12.63 -18.93
N GLY A 61 -9.97 -12.95 -17.77
CA GLY A 61 -9.41 -13.88 -16.79
C GLY A 61 -8.51 -13.27 -15.72
N PHE A 62 -8.46 -11.95 -15.61
CA PHE A 62 -7.83 -11.28 -14.47
C PHE A 62 -8.70 -11.38 -13.23
N LYS A 63 -8.07 -11.36 -12.08
CA LYS A 63 -8.75 -11.31 -10.78
C LYS A 63 -8.22 -10.13 -9.97
N ARG A 64 -9.12 -9.36 -9.36
CA ARG A 64 -8.75 -8.34 -8.39
C ARG A 64 -8.16 -9.01 -7.16
N VAL A 65 -7.01 -8.53 -6.72
CA VAL A 65 -6.27 -9.07 -5.57
C VAL A 65 -6.00 -8.04 -4.48
N ARG A 66 -6.17 -6.73 -4.80
CA ARG A 66 -5.94 -5.65 -3.84
C ARG A 66 -6.68 -4.40 -4.28
N THR A 67 -7.18 -3.65 -3.29
CA THR A 67 -7.69 -2.29 -3.45
C THR A 67 -6.85 -1.35 -2.57
N CYS A 68 -6.30 -0.30 -3.16
CA CYS A 68 -5.59 0.78 -2.49
C CYS A 68 -6.49 2.01 -2.43
N TYR A 69 -6.62 2.60 -1.24
CA TYR A 69 -7.33 3.84 -0.98
C TYR A 69 -6.31 4.95 -0.77
N GLY A 70 -6.19 5.88 -1.71
CA GLY A 70 -5.50 7.15 -1.52
C GLY A 70 -6.34 8.03 -0.61
N MET A 71 -5.76 8.46 0.50
CA MET A 71 -6.44 9.23 1.54
C MET A 71 -5.89 10.65 1.60
N SER A 72 -6.80 11.62 1.60
CA SER A 72 -6.55 13.03 1.90
C SER A 72 -7.50 13.44 3.01
N VAL A 73 -6.98 13.62 4.22
CA VAL A 73 -7.80 13.78 5.43
C VAL A 73 -7.47 15.07 6.18
N LYS A 74 -8.50 15.66 6.80
CA LYS A 74 -8.41 16.85 7.65
C LYS A 74 -8.72 16.50 9.10
N LYS A 75 -8.38 17.39 10.00
CA LYS A 75 -8.61 17.20 11.44
C LYS A 75 -10.07 16.92 11.79
N ASP A 76 -10.99 17.53 11.07
CA ASP A 76 -12.43 17.34 11.31
C ASP A 76 -12.96 15.97 10.85
N ASP A 77 -12.22 15.27 10.02
CA ASP A 77 -12.55 13.92 9.57
C ASP A 77 -12.24 12.86 10.64
N LEU A 78 -11.42 13.18 11.65
CA LEU A 78 -11.12 12.28 12.76
C LEU A 78 -12.40 11.91 13.53
N ILE A 79 -12.64 10.60 13.64
CA ILE A 79 -13.74 10.08 14.44
C ILE A 79 -13.49 10.41 15.92
N LYS A 80 -14.44 11.14 16.52
CA LYS A 80 -14.41 11.56 17.93
C LYS A 80 -14.69 10.38 18.85
N LYS A 81 -13.68 9.57 19.08
CA LYS A 81 -13.70 8.46 20.06
C LYS A 81 -12.64 8.78 21.11
N GLU A 82 -13.02 8.79 22.38
CA GLU A 82 -12.03 8.95 23.45
C GLU A 82 -11.01 7.81 23.42
N THR A 83 -9.75 8.17 23.33
CA THR A 83 -8.62 7.24 23.40
C THR A 83 -7.58 7.82 24.33
N ALA A 84 -6.84 6.96 25.02
CA ALA A 84 -5.70 7.40 25.81
C ALA A 84 -4.66 8.07 24.90
N LYS A 85 -4.18 9.23 25.32
CA LYS A 85 -3.08 9.89 24.61
C LYS A 85 -1.80 9.08 24.79
N ILE A 86 -1.13 8.79 23.69
CA ILE A 86 0.10 7.98 23.66
C ILE A 86 1.30 8.93 23.46
N ASN A 87 2.39 8.67 24.17
CA ASN A 87 3.65 9.36 23.93
C ASN A 87 4.24 8.89 22.61
N LEU A 88 4.56 9.84 21.73
CA LEU A 88 5.23 9.59 20.48
C LEU A 88 6.73 9.83 20.63
N PHE A 89 7.52 8.86 20.27
CA PHE A 89 8.96 9.00 20.11
C PHE A 89 9.29 9.17 18.63
N LEU A 90 10.42 9.82 18.32
CA LEU A 90 10.90 10.04 16.97
C LEU A 90 12.30 9.45 16.85
N ALA A 91 12.52 8.64 15.81
CA ALA A 91 13.85 8.22 15.40
C ALA A 91 14.08 8.68 13.94
N LYS A 92 15.34 9.00 13.62
CA LYS A 92 15.76 9.49 12.31
C LYS A 92 16.70 8.54 11.62
N GLU A 93 16.77 8.62 10.30
CA GLU A 93 17.76 7.89 9.50
C GLU A 93 19.17 8.11 10.09
N GLY A 94 19.87 7.01 10.38
CA GLY A 94 21.17 7.01 11.06
C GLY A 94 21.11 6.61 12.53
N ASP A 95 19.96 6.72 13.19
CA ASP A 95 19.77 6.24 14.57
C ASP A 95 19.67 4.70 14.60
N GLU A 96 20.23 4.08 15.64
CA GLU A 96 20.12 2.62 15.83
C GLU A 96 18.63 2.19 15.90
N LYS A 97 17.82 2.99 16.59
CA LYS A 97 16.38 2.73 16.71
C LYS A 97 15.64 2.81 15.38
N TYR A 98 16.01 3.74 14.51
CA TYR A 98 15.46 3.81 13.16
C TYR A 98 15.68 2.50 12.39
N PHE A 99 16.89 1.97 12.42
CA PHE A 99 17.21 0.71 11.72
C PHE A 99 16.48 -0.50 12.30
N GLU A 100 16.29 -0.54 13.61
CA GLU A 100 15.47 -1.58 14.25
C GLU A 100 14.03 -1.54 13.75
N LEU A 101 13.38 -0.36 13.77
CA LEU A 101 12.01 -0.17 13.32
C LEU A 101 11.87 -0.42 11.81
N ALA A 102 12.85 -0.01 11.00
CA ALA A 102 12.87 -0.27 9.57
C ALA A 102 12.93 -1.78 9.25
N LYS A 103 13.67 -2.58 10.04
CA LYS A 103 13.69 -4.04 9.89
C LYS A 103 12.33 -4.67 10.26
N ILE A 104 11.69 -4.20 11.32
CA ILE A 104 10.35 -4.66 11.71
C ILE A 104 9.38 -4.39 10.56
N TYR A 105 9.40 -3.18 9.99
CA TYR A 105 8.53 -2.83 8.88
C TYR A 105 8.85 -3.63 7.60
N PHE A 106 10.12 -3.86 7.29
CA PHE A 106 10.53 -4.70 6.16
C PHE A 106 9.93 -6.11 6.20
N GLU A 107 9.97 -6.78 7.36
CA GLU A 107 9.37 -8.11 7.50
C GLU A 107 7.83 -8.07 7.40
N TYR A 108 7.21 -7.03 7.91
CA TYR A 108 5.78 -6.79 7.74
C TYR A 108 5.40 -6.57 6.28
N TYR A 109 6.12 -5.69 5.58
CA TYR A 109 5.91 -5.40 4.16
C TYR A 109 6.04 -6.65 3.28
N LYS A 110 7.06 -7.48 3.53
CA LYS A 110 7.21 -8.76 2.82
C LYS A 110 5.97 -9.64 2.98
N LYS A 111 5.46 -9.76 4.20
CA LYS A 111 4.31 -10.60 4.51
C LYS A 111 3.03 -10.09 3.83
N THR A 112 2.76 -8.80 3.84
CA THR A 112 1.55 -8.22 3.22
C THR A 112 1.56 -8.36 1.70
N HIS A 113 2.74 -8.37 1.05
CA HIS A 113 2.88 -8.46 -0.40
C HIS A 113 3.12 -9.89 -0.93
N GLU A 114 3.35 -10.89 -0.05
CA GLU A 114 3.75 -12.25 -0.44
C GLU A 114 2.77 -12.92 -1.42
N SER A 115 1.48 -12.76 -1.22
CA SER A 115 0.44 -13.39 -2.04
C SER A 115 0.16 -12.67 -3.36
N ILE A 116 0.54 -11.38 -3.48
CA ILE A 116 0.23 -10.52 -4.62
C ILE A 116 1.44 -10.48 -5.57
N ASN A 117 2.48 -9.80 -5.13
CA ASN A 117 3.74 -9.68 -5.85
C ASN A 117 4.86 -9.55 -4.80
N PRO A 118 5.48 -10.67 -4.39
CA PRO A 118 6.43 -10.66 -3.27
C PRO A 118 7.61 -9.72 -3.51
N LEU A 119 8.05 -9.11 -2.41
CA LEU A 119 9.27 -8.31 -2.40
C LEU A 119 10.47 -9.19 -2.77
N THR A 120 11.30 -8.73 -3.70
CA THR A 120 12.44 -9.49 -4.25
C THR A 120 13.81 -8.86 -3.97
N VAL A 121 13.83 -7.73 -3.27
CA VAL A 121 15.05 -7.05 -2.82
C VAL A 121 15.34 -7.37 -1.35
N ASP A 122 16.57 -7.19 -0.92
CA ASP A 122 16.97 -7.34 0.48
C ASP A 122 16.67 -6.07 1.29
N PHE A 123 16.96 -6.13 2.59
CA PHE A 123 16.74 -5.01 3.50
C PHE A 123 17.59 -3.78 3.14
N ASP A 124 18.83 -3.99 2.69
CA ASP A 124 19.74 -2.89 2.39
C ASP A 124 19.24 -2.04 1.21
N GLU A 125 18.58 -2.67 0.27
CA GLU A 125 17.95 -1.98 -0.84
C GLU A 125 16.57 -1.41 -0.46
N PHE A 126 15.76 -2.18 0.29
CA PHE A 126 14.43 -1.75 0.73
C PHE A 126 14.47 -0.48 1.60
N LYS A 127 15.42 -0.38 2.52
CA LYS A 127 15.52 0.78 3.42
C LYS A 127 15.63 2.13 2.69
N ASN A 128 16.10 2.13 1.42
CA ASN A 128 16.29 3.35 0.64
C ASN A 128 14.95 3.95 0.14
N ILE A 129 13.84 3.23 0.24
CA ILE A 129 12.50 3.75 -0.09
C ILE A 129 11.75 4.25 1.16
N LEU A 130 12.26 3.99 2.36
CA LEU A 130 11.66 4.49 3.59
C LEU A 130 11.96 5.98 3.77
N THR A 131 11.02 6.71 4.37
CA THR A 131 11.23 8.11 4.74
C THR A 131 12.28 8.22 5.85
N LYS A 132 12.85 9.41 6.01
CA LYS A 132 13.96 9.64 6.96
C LYS A 132 13.56 9.71 8.42
N GLU A 133 12.26 9.81 8.69
CA GLU A 133 11.71 9.94 10.04
C GLU A 133 10.69 8.86 10.31
N VAL A 134 10.73 8.28 11.51
CA VAL A 134 9.75 7.31 12.00
C VAL A 134 9.29 7.71 13.39
N TYR A 135 7.97 7.95 13.54
CA TYR A 135 7.32 8.05 14.83
C TYR A 135 7.00 6.66 15.36
N TYR A 136 7.17 6.45 16.66
CA TYR A 136 6.94 5.14 17.26
C TYR A 136 6.49 5.21 18.73
N ASN A 137 5.93 4.11 19.20
CA ASN A 137 5.65 3.83 20.61
C ASN A 137 5.74 2.30 20.83
N GLU A 138 6.30 1.88 21.97
CA GLU A 138 6.51 0.47 22.32
C GLU A 138 6.00 0.13 23.74
N GLU A 139 5.24 1.00 24.38
CA GLU A 139 4.81 0.81 25.78
C GLU A 139 3.90 -0.40 25.96
N SER A 140 2.97 -0.66 25.05
CA SER A 140 2.00 -1.76 25.13
C SER A 140 1.93 -2.64 23.89
N SER A 141 2.39 -2.13 22.76
CA SER A 141 2.51 -2.78 21.46
C SER A 141 3.53 -2.02 20.65
N ILE A 142 4.14 -2.67 19.65
CA ILE A 142 5.02 -1.97 18.72
C ILE A 142 4.15 -1.25 17.72
N ASN A 143 4.22 0.07 17.72
CA ASN A 143 3.57 0.94 16.75
C ASN A 143 4.62 1.80 16.08
N LEU A 144 4.56 1.95 14.78
CA LEU A 144 5.46 2.83 14.03
C LEU A 144 4.76 3.43 12.81
N ALA A 145 5.24 4.62 12.40
CA ALA A 145 4.82 5.32 11.20
C ALA A 145 5.99 6.06 10.59
N PHE A 146 6.35 5.72 9.37
CA PHE A 146 7.30 6.45 8.56
C PHE A 146 6.60 7.66 7.95
N VAL A 147 7.15 8.84 8.16
CA VAL A 147 6.49 10.12 7.79
C VAL A 147 7.47 10.99 7.02
N GLU A 148 6.98 11.67 5.99
CA GLU A 148 7.67 12.74 5.29
C GLU A 148 6.71 13.92 5.11
N ASP A 149 7.04 15.05 5.74
CA ASP A 149 6.17 16.24 5.79
C ASP A 149 4.75 15.89 6.31
N ASN A 150 3.73 16.02 5.48
CA ASN A 150 2.34 15.68 5.81
C ASN A 150 1.88 14.31 5.24
N GLU A 151 2.80 13.52 4.74
CA GLU A 151 2.53 12.16 4.26
C GLU A 151 2.91 11.12 5.32
N VAL A 152 1.96 10.25 5.65
CA VAL A 152 2.21 9.04 6.42
C VAL A 152 2.44 7.90 5.42
N ALA A 153 3.71 7.73 5.03
CA ALA A 153 4.09 6.82 3.93
C ALA A 153 3.87 5.35 4.28
N TYR A 154 4.21 4.95 5.52
CA TYR A 154 4.12 3.55 5.93
C TYR A 154 3.77 3.44 7.41
N VAL A 155 2.93 2.46 7.76
CA VAL A 155 2.52 2.22 9.16
C VAL A 155 2.56 0.74 9.52
N TYR A 156 2.81 0.48 10.80
CA TYR A 156 2.71 -0.85 11.37
C TYR A 156 2.26 -0.80 12.83
N THR A 157 1.44 -1.74 13.21
CA THR A 157 1.14 -2.06 14.61
C THR A 157 1.21 -3.58 14.84
N SER A 158 1.76 -3.98 15.97
CA SER A 158 1.76 -5.39 16.39
C SER A 158 0.44 -5.81 17.05
N ASP A 159 -0.44 -4.87 17.40
CA ASP A 159 -1.72 -5.10 18.08
C ASP A 159 -2.75 -4.04 17.65
N LEU A 160 -3.66 -4.42 16.76
CA LEU A 160 -4.68 -3.53 16.22
C LEU A 160 -5.63 -3.00 17.29
N ASP A 161 -5.94 -3.78 18.33
CA ASP A 161 -6.86 -3.38 19.39
C ASP A 161 -6.30 -2.22 20.23
N LYS A 162 -4.98 -2.01 20.21
CA LYS A 162 -4.27 -0.94 20.94
C LYS A 162 -3.76 0.19 20.06
N ALA A 163 -3.98 0.12 18.74
CA ALA A 163 -3.41 1.06 17.78
C ALA A 163 -4.09 2.43 17.75
N ASP A 164 -5.38 2.53 18.13
CA ASP A 164 -6.17 3.77 18.08
C ASP A 164 -5.45 4.96 18.73
N GLY A 165 -4.89 4.76 19.93
CA GLY A 165 -4.20 5.82 20.67
C GLY A 165 -2.96 6.34 19.94
N PHE A 166 -2.17 5.43 19.35
CA PHE A 166 -0.98 5.78 18.59
C PHE A 166 -1.33 6.57 17.33
N PHE A 167 -2.21 6.03 16.48
CA PHE A 167 -2.57 6.69 15.22
C PHE A 167 -3.24 8.05 15.44
N LYS A 168 -4.11 8.18 16.44
CA LYS A 168 -4.70 9.48 16.77
C LYS A 168 -3.68 10.49 17.28
N SER A 169 -2.78 10.08 18.19
CA SER A 169 -1.72 10.95 18.68
C SER A 169 -0.78 11.41 17.55
N LEU A 170 -0.48 10.52 16.59
CA LEU A 170 0.28 10.85 15.39
C LEU A 170 -0.44 11.88 14.53
N CYS A 171 -1.72 11.62 14.19
CA CYS A 171 -2.50 12.54 13.37
C CYS A 171 -2.68 13.90 14.06
N GLU A 172 -2.98 13.93 15.38
CA GLU A 172 -3.06 15.19 16.14
C GLU A 172 -1.75 15.98 16.08
N LYS A 173 -0.61 15.29 16.15
CA LYS A 173 0.70 15.93 16.03
C LYS A 173 0.90 16.52 14.64
N LEU A 174 0.61 15.79 13.57
CA LEU A 174 0.75 16.27 12.20
C LEU A 174 -0.21 17.42 11.89
N PHE A 175 -1.46 17.38 12.38
CA PHE A 175 -2.43 18.47 12.25
C PHE A 175 -2.10 19.75 13.05
N ASN A 176 -1.06 19.75 13.88
CA ASN A 176 -0.54 21.00 14.45
C ASN A 176 0.29 21.80 13.43
N ASP A 177 0.90 21.10 12.46
CA ASP A 177 1.81 21.68 11.48
C ASP A 177 1.18 21.75 10.08
N TYR A 178 0.20 20.89 9.79
CA TYR A 178 -0.43 20.74 8.48
C TYR A 178 -1.96 20.75 8.55
N GLU A 179 -2.60 21.32 7.54
CA GLU A 179 -4.07 21.35 7.43
C GLU A 179 -4.64 20.00 6.94
N GLU A 180 -3.84 19.24 6.23
CA GLU A 180 -4.21 17.99 5.56
C GLU A 180 -3.09 16.95 5.63
N ILE A 181 -3.46 15.68 5.80
CA ILE A 181 -2.54 14.54 5.87
C ILE A 181 -2.88 13.60 4.72
N PHE A 182 -1.84 13.08 4.06
CA PHE A 182 -1.96 12.09 2.99
C PHE A 182 -1.43 10.73 3.44
N PHE A 183 -2.06 9.66 2.98
CA PHE A 183 -1.56 8.29 3.12
C PHE A 183 -2.29 7.34 2.18
N GLU A 184 -1.69 6.18 1.93
CA GLU A 184 -2.34 5.08 1.23
C GLU A 184 -2.75 3.98 2.21
N ALA A 185 -3.89 3.33 1.93
CA ALA A 185 -4.36 2.19 2.70
C ALA A 185 -4.76 1.04 1.77
N ASP A 186 -3.91 0.03 1.70
CA ASP A 186 -4.19 -1.21 1.00
C ASP A 186 -5.12 -2.11 1.82
N ASP A 187 -6.16 -2.69 1.20
CA ASP A 187 -7.11 -3.59 1.86
C ASP A 187 -6.47 -4.89 2.41
N VAL A 188 -5.25 -5.19 1.97
CA VAL A 188 -4.42 -6.31 2.47
C VAL A 188 -3.48 -5.90 3.60
N ASP A 189 -3.35 -4.61 3.90
CA ASP A 189 -2.56 -4.05 5.00
C ASP A 189 -3.46 -3.67 6.18
N ALA A 190 -3.50 -4.53 7.19
CA ALA A 190 -4.37 -4.32 8.35
C ALA A 190 -4.01 -3.05 9.14
N SER A 191 -2.73 -2.67 9.19
CA SER A 191 -2.29 -1.45 9.91
C SER A 191 -2.71 -0.19 9.17
N ALA A 192 -2.52 -0.15 7.84
CA ALA A 192 -2.95 0.97 7.02
C ALA A 192 -4.47 1.11 6.98
N MET A 193 -5.20 -0.01 6.88
CA MET A 193 -6.66 -0.01 6.97
C MET A 193 -7.16 0.43 8.35
N HIS A 194 -6.45 0.12 9.44
CA HIS A 194 -6.79 0.62 10.76
C HIS A 194 -6.62 2.14 10.85
N LEU A 195 -5.51 2.69 10.30
CA LEU A 195 -5.32 4.14 10.18
C LEU A 195 -6.46 4.79 9.37
N LYS A 196 -6.83 4.21 8.21
CA LYS A 196 -7.95 4.71 7.42
C LYS A 196 -9.26 4.75 8.23
N ASN A 197 -9.52 3.73 9.03
CA ASN A 197 -10.78 3.58 9.77
C ASN A 197 -10.92 4.51 10.98
N ILE A 198 -9.90 5.25 11.38
CA ILE A 198 -10.05 6.32 12.39
C ILE A 198 -10.60 7.63 11.78
N PHE A 199 -10.80 7.69 10.47
CA PHE A 199 -11.39 8.81 9.76
C PHE A 199 -12.79 8.46 9.22
N SER A 200 -13.68 9.44 9.17
CA SER A 200 -15.06 9.29 8.66
C SER A 200 -15.20 9.49 7.15
N GLY A 201 -14.10 9.88 6.49
CA GLY A 201 -14.06 10.20 5.06
C GLY A 201 -12.63 10.33 4.58
N GLY A 202 -12.42 11.11 3.50
CA GLY A 202 -11.08 11.46 2.99
C GLY A 202 -10.54 10.49 1.94
N VAL A 203 -11.35 9.58 1.39
CA VAL A 203 -10.95 8.81 0.20
C VAL A 203 -10.95 9.76 -0.99
N ASP A 204 -9.76 9.99 -1.56
CA ASP A 204 -9.53 10.87 -2.70
C ASP A 204 -9.48 10.06 -4.01
N GLU A 205 -8.78 8.92 -3.98
CA GLU A 205 -8.69 8.02 -5.12
C GLU A 205 -8.77 6.55 -4.68
N ILE A 206 -9.10 5.69 -5.63
CA ILE A 206 -9.08 4.23 -5.44
C ILE A 206 -8.33 3.63 -6.61
N THR A 207 -7.34 2.78 -6.32
CA THR A 207 -6.62 2.00 -7.31
C THR A 207 -6.78 0.52 -7.02
N GLU A 208 -7.10 -0.28 -8.05
CA GLU A 208 -7.23 -1.72 -7.92
C GLU A 208 -6.08 -2.46 -8.60
N THR A 209 -5.53 -3.46 -7.94
CA THR A 209 -4.53 -4.36 -8.51
C THR A 209 -5.20 -5.63 -9.00
N TRP A 210 -5.00 -5.95 -10.28
CA TRP A 210 -5.54 -7.11 -10.95
C TRP A 210 -4.42 -8.02 -11.47
N ILE A 211 -4.59 -9.33 -11.31
CA ILE A 211 -3.59 -10.34 -11.75
C ILE A 211 -4.22 -11.37 -12.67
N TYR A 212 -3.56 -11.59 -13.80
CA TYR A 212 -3.76 -12.74 -14.67
C TYR A 212 -2.69 -13.80 -14.40
N ASN A 213 -3.11 -15.01 -14.05
CA ASN A 213 -2.20 -16.12 -13.79
C ASN A 213 -2.67 -17.38 -14.52
N ILE A 214 -1.90 -17.84 -15.49
CA ILE A 214 -2.19 -19.04 -16.29
C ILE A 214 -2.44 -20.28 -15.41
N ASN A 215 -1.72 -20.41 -14.29
CA ASN A 215 -1.82 -21.59 -13.42
C ASN A 215 -3.10 -21.63 -12.59
N LEU A 216 -3.86 -20.51 -12.49
CA LEU A 216 -5.14 -20.41 -11.79
C LEU A 216 -6.34 -20.50 -12.75
N SER A 217 -6.09 -20.60 -14.07
CA SER A 217 -7.10 -20.61 -15.14
C SER A 217 -7.40 -22.03 -15.67
N ARG A 218 -6.93 -23.06 -14.95
CA ARG A 218 -7.19 -24.48 -15.28
C ARG A 218 -8.13 -25.13 -14.30
#